data_dfd436c65eaf710dadff7cb8f93fec47
#
_entry.id   dfd436c65eaf710dadff7cb8f93fec47
#
_cell.length_a   1.000
_cell.length_b   1.000
_cell.length_c   1.000
_cell.angle_alpha   90.00
_cell.angle_beta   90.00
_cell.angle_gamma   90.00
#
_symmetry.space_group_name_H-M   'P 1'
#
loop_
_entity.id
_entity.type
_entity.pdbx_description
1 polymer ?
#
loop_
_entity_poly.entity_id
_entity_poly.type
_entity_poly.pdbx_seq_one_letter_code
_entity_poly.pdbx_strand_id
1 'polypeptide(L)'
;MFLEIIKAILMGIVEGITEWLPISSTGHMILFEQVVKFNASEEFMSMFRVVIQLGAILAVVVLFWGKLWPFGLRHGRVISKPSVWQLWFKVVVATLPVLVISPLDDWMEARFYNYITVAAMLILYGVLFLLVESRRIQPRVTRLEQITYRDALIVGIWQMLAIIPGTSRSGATIVGGLLLGLSRACVAEFTFYLAIPVMAGASLLKVLKFALSGVAITGTETAVLAVGCAVAFVVSLAAIRFLMGYVKRHNFTFFGIYRIVLGLVVLAVAAVSAMM
;
A
#
# COMPACT_ATOMS: atom_id res chain seq x y z
N MET A 1 -26.75 5.54 -9.64
CA MET A 1 -26.43 4.56 -8.58
C MET A 1 -25.84 3.26 -9.12
N PHE A 2 -26.56 2.47 -9.95
CA PHE A 2 -26.05 1.16 -10.44
C PHE A 2 -24.67 1.26 -11.13
N LEU A 3 -24.47 2.20 -12.05
CA LEU A 3 -23.19 2.40 -12.74
C LEU A 3 -22.07 2.80 -11.75
N GLU A 4 -22.35 3.64 -10.76
CA GLU A 4 -21.36 4.03 -9.74
C GLU A 4 -20.92 2.85 -8.88
N ILE A 5 -21.83 1.91 -8.60
CA ILE A 5 -21.49 0.67 -7.89
C ILE A 5 -20.56 -0.22 -8.73
N ILE A 6 -20.81 -0.35 -10.05
CA ILE A 6 -19.90 -1.09 -10.93
C ILE A 6 -18.50 -0.47 -10.93
N LYS A 7 -18.42 0.86 -11.02
CA LYS A 7 -17.13 1.58 -10.95
C LYS A 7 -16.44 1.33 -9.61
N ALA A 8 -17.19 1.34 -8.49
CA ALA A 8 -16.65 1.03 -7.16
C ALA A 8 -16.11 -0.40 -7.06
N ILE A 9 -16.81 -1.38 -7.65
CA ILE A 9 -16.34 -2.76 -7.74
C ILE A 9 -15.02 -2.83 -8.49
N LEU A 10 -14.95 -2.22 -9.70
CA LEU A 10 -13.73 -2.21 -10.50
C LEU A 10 -12.56 -1.54 -9.76
N MET A 11 -12.80 -0.40 -9.10
CA MET A 11 -11.79 0.29 -8.31
C MET A 11 -11.34 -0.54 -7.11
N GLY A 12 -12.27 -1.21 -6.43
CA GLY A 12 -11.96 -2.14 -5.34
C GLY A 12 -11.12 -3.33 -5.77
N ILE A 13 -11.34 -3.85 -6.99
CA ILE A 13 -10.51 -4.91 -7.57
C ILE A 13 -9.10 -4.39 -7.84
N VAL A 14 -8.97 -3.24 -8.49
CA VAL A 14 -7.68 -2.62 -8.78
C VAL A 14 -6.92 -2.38 -7.48
N GLU A 15 -7.54 -1.73 -6.50
CA GLU A 15 -6.93 -1.44 -5.20
C GLU A 15 -6.51 -2.72 -4.47
N GLY A 16 -7.43 -3.69 -4.37
CA GLY A 16 -7.18 -4.95 -3.64
C GLY A 16 -6.04 -5.78 -4.21
N ILE A 17 -5.78 -5.68 -5.52
CA ILE A 17 -4.62 -6.34 -6.15
C ILE A 17 -3.36 -5.50 -5.96
N THR A 18 -3.42 -4.22 -6.31
CA THR A 18 -2.22 -3.40 -6.54
C THR A 18 -1.61 -2.84 -5.27
N GLU A 19 -2.36 -2.78 -4.17
CA GLU A 19 -1.85 -2.30 -2.89
C GLU A 19 -0.82 -3.26 -2.27
N TRP A 20 -1.06 -4.57 -2.38
CA TRP A 20 -0.18 -5.57 -1.77
C TRP A 20 0.97 -5.99 -2.67
N LEU A 21 0.73 -6.04 -3.96
CA LEU A 21 1.78 -6.28 -4.93
C LEU A 21 2.65 -5.02 -5.07
N PRO A 22 3.99 -5.16 -5.16
CA PRO A 22 4.85 -3.98 -5.24
C PRO A 22 4.86 -3.34 -6.64
N ILE A 23 3.65 -3.07 -7.19
CA ILE A 23 3.43 -2.56 -8.57
C ILE A 23 2.83 -1.16 -8.64
N SER A 24 2.54 -0.54 -7.48
CA SER A 24 1.98 0.80 -7.30
C SER A 24 0.48 0.92 -7.64
N SER A 25 -0.36 0.99 -6.61
CA SER A 25 -1.78 1.31 -6.74
C SER A 25 -2.00 2.66 -7.42
N THR A 26 -1.22 3.69 -7.06
CA THR A 26 -1.27 5.03 -7.69
C THR A 26 -1.05 4.96 -9.20
N GLY A 27 -0.10 4.15 -9.68
CA GLY A 27 0.16 3.99 -11.12
C GLY A 27 -1.03 3.39 -11.88
N HIS A 28 -1.79 2.50 -11.25
CA HIS A 28 -3.00 1.92 -11.83
C HIS A 28 -4.18 2.88 -11.73
N MET A 29 -4.33 3.57 -10.60
CA MET A 29 -5.43 4.51 -10.37
C MET A 29 -5.40 5.67 -11.35
N ILE A 30 -4.23 6.24 -11.66
CA ILE A 30 -4.11 7.34 -12.62
C ILE A 30 -4.56 6.93 -14.03
N LEU A 31 -4.34 5.67 -14.44
CA LEU A 31 -4.84 5.13 -15.69
C LEU A 31 -6.33 4.78 -15.61
N PHE A 32 -6.76 4.19 -14.50
CA PHE A 32 -8.16 3.83 -14.29
C PHE A 32 -9.07 5.05 -14.35
N GLU A 33 -8.68 6.16 -13.72
CA GLU A 33 -9.43 7.40 -13.68
C GLU A 33 -9.52 8.12 -15.05
N GLN A 34 -8.70 7.75 -16.04
CA GLN A 34 -8.88 8.24 -17.40
C GLN A 34 -10.13 7.66 -18.07
N VAL A 35 -10.41 6.40 -17.79
CA VAL A 35 -11.51 5.66 -18.42
C VAL A 35 -12.78 5.71 -17.56
N VAL A 36 -12.61 5.65 -16.25
CA VAL A 36 -13.71 5.52 -15.29
C VAL A 36 -13.84 6.80 -14.48
N LYS A 37 -14.82 7.64 -14.86
CA LYS A 37 -15.16 8.88 -14.15
C LYS A 37 -16.31 8.63 -13.18
N PHE A 38 -16.11 8.93 -11.90
CA PHE A 38 -17.18 8.92 -10.90
C PHE A 38 -18.00 10.21 -10.97
N ASN A 39 -19.31 10.10 -10.75
CA ASN A 39 -20.17 11.26 -10.54
C ASN A 39 -20.24 11.55 -9.02
N ALA A 40 -19.18 12.15 -8.51
CA ALA A 40 -18.99 12.46 -7.10
C ALA A 40 -18.14 13.72 -6.94
N SER A 41 -18.18 14.36 -5.76
CA SER A 41 -17.36 15.53 -5.46
C SER A 41 -15.86 15.19 -5.42
N GLU A 42 -15.02 16.19 -5.67
CA GLU A 42 -13.56 16.01 -5.59
C GLU A 42 -13.10 15.66 -4.17
N GLU A 43 -13.76 16.25 -3.17
CA GLU A 43 -13.53 15.99 -1.76
C GLU A 43 -13.85 14.53 -1.41
N PHE A 44 -14.97 14.02 -1.89
CA PHE A 44 -15.32 12.61 -1.73
C PHE A 44 -14.29 11.70 -2.41
N MET A 45 -13.91 11.99 -3.65
CA MET A 45 -12.94 11.17 -4.38
C MET A 45 -11.55 11.18 -3.71
N SER A 46 -11.10 12.32 -3.19
CA SER A 46 -9.85 12.39 -2.42
C SER A 46 -9.91 11.51 -1.16
N MET A 47 -11.04 11.52 -0.45
CA MET A 47 -11.26 10.63 0.68
C MET A 47 -11.36 9.17 0.24
N PHE A 48 -12.15 8.86 -0.79
CA PHE A 48 -12.44 7.50 -1.26
C PHE A 48 -11.17 6.74 -1.66
N ARG A 49 -10.26 7.39 -2.43
CA ARG A 49 -8.97 6.78 -2.83
C ARG A 49 -8.13 6.26 -1.66
N VAL A 50 -8.23 6.92 -0.51
CA VAL A 50 -7.46 6.53 0.69
C VAL A 50 -8.26 5.59 1.57
N VAL A 51 -9.56 5.86 1.77
CA VAL A 51 -10.40 5.07 2.70
C VAL A 51 -10.69 3.68 2.16
N ILE A 52 -10.73 3.47 0.83
CA ILE A 52 -10.87 2.13 0.23
C ILE A 52 -9.75 1.18 0.68
N GLN A 53 -8.58 1.71 1.02
CA GLN A 53 -7.45 0.96 1.58
C GLN A 53 -7.77 0.33 2.95
N LEU A 54 -8.74 0.86 3.72
CA LEU A 54 -9.17 0.23 4.97
C LEU A 54 -9.74 -1.18 4.73
N GLY A 55 -10.47 -1.36 3.61
CA GLY A 55 -10.90 -2.68 3.19
C GLY A 55 -9.71 -3.61 2.98
N ALA A 56 -8.69 -3.14 2.28
CA ALA A 56 -7.47 -3.89 2.04
C ALA A 56 -6.73 -4.23 3.34
N ILE A 57 -6.59 -3.28 4.28
CA ILE A 57 -5.91 -3.51 5.58
C ILE A 57 -6.64 -4.59 6.40
N LEU A 58 -7.96 -4.60 6.40
CA LEU A 58 -8.74 -5.62 7.12
C LEU A 58 -8.38 -7.03 6.65
N ALA A 59 -8.01 -7.22 5.38
CA ALA A 59 -7.54 -8.50 4.88
C ALA A 59 -6.23 -8.95 5.56
N VAL A 60 -5.29 -8.03 5.80
CA VAL A 60 -4.06 -8.33 6.58
C VAL A 60 -4.41 -8.72 8.00
N VAL A 61 -5.27 -7.94 8.67
CA VAL A 61 -5.67 -8.21 10.05
C VAL A 61 -6.29 -9.60 10.16
N VAL A 62 -7.20 -9.95 9.24
CA VAL A 62 -7.86 -11.27 9.23
C VAL A 62 -6.88 -12.41 8.94
N LEU A 63 -6.04 -12.27 7.90
CA LEU A 63 -5.10 -13.32 7.49
C LEU A 63 -4.01 -13.59 8.53
N PHE A 64 -3.57 -12.55 9.21
CA PHE A 64 -2.47 -12.63 10.17
C PHE A 64 -2.91 -12.43 11.62
N TRP A 65 -4.22 -12.56 11.92
CA TRP A 65 -4.77 -12.36 13.27
C TRP A 65 -3.97 -13.10 14.34
N GLY A 66 -3.67 -14.37 14.14
CA GLY A 66 -2.92 -15.19 15.11
C GLY A 66 -1.51 -14.69 15.42
N LYS A 67 -0.89 -13.94 14.48
CA LYS A 67 0.43 -13.32 14.64
C LYS A 67 0.36 -11.88 15.14
N LEU A 68 -0.76 -11.19 14.92
CA LEU A 68 -0.96 -9.78 15.29
C LEU A 68 -1.61 -9.62 16.67
N TRP A 69 -2.41 -10.61 17.11
CA TRP A 69 -3.13 -10.54 18.37
C TRP A 69 -2.22 -10.87 19.56
N PRO A 70 -1.96 -9.90 20.47
CA PRO A 70 -0.93 -10.04 21.49
C PRO A 70 -1.35 -10.87 22.71
N PHE A 71 -2.57 -11.36 22.74
CA PHE A 71 -3.07 -12.17 23.83
C PHE A 71 -3.33 -13.61 23.39
N GLY A 72 -3.28 -14.55 24.30
CA GLY A 72 -3.60 -15.97 24.10
C GLY A 72 -4.27 -16.57 25.33
N LEU A 73 -4.80 -17.78 25.17
CA LEU A 73 -5.33 -18.56 26.28
C LEU A 73 -4.38 -19.73 26.57
N ARG A 74 -3.95 -19.86 27.82
CA ARG A 74 -3.20 -21.02 28.30
C ARG A 74 -3.77 -21.49 29.62
N HIS A 75 -4.21 -22.72 29.67
CA HIS A 75 -4.87 -23.31 30.86
C HIS A 75 -6.03 -22.44 31.40
N GLY A 76 -6.87 -21.89 30.51
CA GLY A 76 -8.01 -21.05 30.86
C GLY A 76 -7.67 -19.63 31.32
N ARG A 77 -6.38 -19.23 31.34
CA ARG A 77 -5.94 -17.88 31.71
C ARG A 77 -5.48 -17.11 30.48
N VAL A 78 -5.85 -15.82 30.43
CA VAL A 78 -5.33 -14.91 29.39
C VAL A 78 -3.84 -14.65 29.65
N ILE A 79 -3.02 -14.95 28.66
CA ILE A 79 -1.58 -14.68 28.68
C ILE A 79 -1.23 -13.65 27.62
N SER A 80 -0.25 -12.79 27.93
CA SER A 80 0.37 -11.89 26.96
C SER A 80 1.44 -12.63 26.17
N LYS A 81 1.58 -12.31 24.88
CA LYS A 81 2.63 -12.82 23.97
C LYS A 81 3.70 -11.73 23.79
N PRO A 82 4.83 -11.74 24.50
CA PRO A 82 5.84 -10.68 24.42
C PRO A 82 6.41 -10.49 23.01
N SER A 83 6.55 -11.56 22.23
CA SER A 83 7.05 -11.51 20.85
C SER A 83 6.13 -10.68 19.92
N VAL A 84 4.82 -10.73 20.15
CA VAL A 84 3.85 -9.93 19.37
C VAL A 84 3.92 -8.45 19.76
N TRP A 85 4.10 -8.15 21.04
CA TRP A 85 4.33 -6.77 21.48
C TRP A 85 5.64 -6.19 20.92
N GLN A 86 6.73 -6.97 20.91
CA GLN A 86 7.98 -6.55 20.30
C GLN A 86 7.81 -6.29 18.79
N LEU A 87 7.01 -7.10 18.08
CA LEU A 87 6.67 -6.85 16.68
C LEU A 87 5.93 -5.53 16.52
N TRP A 88 4.90 -5.27 17.33
CA TRP A 88 4.17 -4.02 17.30
C TRP A 88 5.03 -2.79 17.59
N PHE A 89 5.95 -2.88 18.56
CA PHE A 89 6.90 -1.79 18.84
C PHE A 89 7.83 -1.52 17.64
N LYS A 90 8.28 -2.57 16.93
CA LYS A 90 9.04 -2.41 15.67
C LYS A 90 8.21 -1.76 14.57
N VAL A 91 6.94 -2.14 14.45
CA VAL A 91 6.00 -1.50 13.50
C VAL A 91 5.79 -0.02 13.86
N VAL A 92 5.60 0.31 15.13
CA VAL A 92 5.51 1.72 15.59
C VAL A 92 6.78 2.49 15.23
N VAL A 93 7.97 1.96 15.54
CA VAL A 93 9.24 2.61 15.18
C VAL A 93 9.36 2.83 13.68
N ALA A 94 8.95 1.86 12.86
CA ALA A 94 8.94 2.02 11.41
C ALA A 94 7.87 3.00 10.88
N THR A 95 6.85 3.31 11.69
CA THR A 95 5.82 4.31 11.35
C THR A 95 6.27 5.74 11.61
N LEU A 96 7.16 5.96 12.61
CA LEU A 96 7.58 7.30 13.02
C LEU A 96 8.10 8.18 11.87
N PRO A 97 8.97 7.70 10.94
CA PRO A 97 9.44 8.51 9.83
C PRO A 97 8.30 9.05 8.96
N VAL A 98 7.27 8.24 8.71
CA VAL A 98 6.10 8.66 7.91
C VAL A 98 5.31 9.76 8.62
N LEU A 99 5.15 9.67 9.95
CA LEU A 99 4.48 10.72 10.71
C LEU A 99 5.22 12.07 10.61
N VAL A 100 6.55 12.05 10.56
CA VAL A 100 7.35 13.28 10.41
C VAL A 100 7.12 13.93 9.04
N ILE A 101 6.96 13.15 7.97
CA ILE A 101 6.80 13.70 6.61
C ILE A 101 5.33 13.92 6.22
N SER A 102 4.38 13.33 6.95
CA SER A 102 2.95 13.40 6.62
C SER A 102 2.36 14.82 6.48
N PRO A 103 2.85 15.87 7.18
CA PRO A 103 2.37 17.23 6.94
C PRO A 103 2.62 17.74 5.50
N LEU A 104 3.55 17.14 4.77
CA LEU A 104 3.86 17.49 3.38
C LEU A 104 2.99 16.71 2.36
N ASP A 105 2.13 15.78 2.80
CA ASP A 105 1.38 14.89 1.93
C ASP A 105 0.52 15.65 0.91
N ASP A 106 -0.32 16.59 1.37
CA ASP A 106 -1.19 17.36 0.48
C ASP A 106 -0.38 18.23 -0.52
N TRP A 107 0.74 18.80 -0.08
CA TRP A 107 1.61 19.59 -0.95
C TRP A 107 2.28 18.69 -2.00
N MET A 108 2.73 17.50 -1.61
CA MET A 108 3.33 16.51 -2.50
C MET A 108 2.29 15.98 -3.49
N GLU A 109 1.08 15.66 -3.03
CA GLU A 109 -0.02 15.22 -3.88
C GLU A 109 -0.35 16.31 -4.93
N ALA A 110 -0.57 17.55 -4.51
CA ALA A 110 -0.91 18.66 -5.40
C ALA A 110 0.18 18.96 -6.46
N ARG A 111 1.46 18.74 -6.15
CA ARG A 111 2.58 19.09 -7.03
C ARG A 111 3.02 17.92 -7.91
N PHE A 112 2.95 16.70 -7.40
CA PHE A 112 3.57 15.52 -8.00
C PHE A 112 2.59 14.42 -8.43
N TYR A 113 1.29 14.55 -8.16
CA TYR A 113 0.30 13.63 -8.69
C TYR A 113 0.02 13.95 -10.16
N ASN A 114 0.96 13.54 -11.00
CA ASN A 114 0.90 13.72 -12.46
C ASN A 114 1.56 12.54 -13.17
N TYR A 115 1.25 12.36 -14.44
CA TYR A 115 1.72 11.23 -15.26
C TYR A 115 3.23 11.09 -15.28
N ILE A 116 3.96 12.22 -15.40
CA ILE A 116 5.42 12.22 -15.55
C ILE A 116 6.06 11.72 -14.26
N THR A 117 5.65 12.26 -13.11
CA THR A 117 6.19 11.84 -11.80
C THR A 117 5.86 10.38 -11.53
N VAL A 118 4.59 9.98 -11.72
CA VAL A 118 4.14 8.60 -11.49
C VAL A 118 4.92 7.63 -12.37
N ALA A 119 5.08 7.92 -13.65
CA ALA A 119 5.83 7.07 -14.58
C ALA A 119 7.32 7.01 -14.22
N ALA A 120 7.94 8.14 -13.89
CA ALA A 120 9.34 8.20 -13.47
C ALA A 120 9.60 7.33 -12.24
N MET A 121 8.71 7.39 -11.23
CA MET A 121 8.83 6.59 -10.00
C MET A 121 8.53 5.11 -10.25
N LEU A 122 7.59 4.78 -11.15
CA LEU A 122 7.35 3.40 -11.59
C LEU A 122 8.62 2.81 -12.22
N ILE A 123 9.22 3.51 -13.17
CA ILE A 123 10.44 3.06 -13.86
C ILE A 123 11.61 2.98 -12.89
N LEU A 124 11.83 4.01 -12.07
CA LEU A 124 12.92 4.04 -11.09
C LEU A 124 12.87 2.85 -10.14
N TYR A 125 11.72 2.62 -9.50
CA TYR A 125 11.57 1.48 -8.58
C TYR A 125 11.54 0.14 -9.30
N GLY A 126 11.07 0.10 -10.55
CA GLY A 126 11.22 -1.07 -11.42
C GLY A 126 12.69 -1.45 -11.60
N VAL A 127 13.53 -0.48 -11.96
CA VAL A 127 14.99 -0.66 -12.09
C VAL A 127 15.62 -1.03 -10.75
N LEU A 128 15.23 -0.39 -9.64
CA LEU A 128 15.72 -0.73 -8.31
C LEU A 128 15.43 -2.18 -7.92
N PHE A 129 14.24 -2.71 -8.23
CA PHE A 129 13.94 -4.13 -8.02
C PHE A 129 14.89 -5.03 -8.80
N LEU A 130 15.13 -4.74 -10.08
CA LEU A 130 16.06 -5.52 -10.91
C LEU A 130 17.49 -5.48 -10.35
N LEU A 131 17.96 -4.30 -9.95
CA LEU A 131 19.30 -4.12 -9.39
C LEU A 131 19.47 -4.83 -8.03
N VAL A 132 18.49 -4.77 -7.15
CA VAL A 132 18.55 -5.41 -5.83
C VAL A 132 18.53 -6.93 -5.98
N GLU A 133 17.68 -7.46 -6.86
CA GLU A 133 17.60 -8.91 -7.09
C GLU A 133 18.81 -9.46 -7.83
N SER A 134 19.45 -8.68 -8.73
CA SER A 134 20.67 -9.10 -9.43
C SER A 134 21.86 -9.27 -8.48
N ARG A 135 21.89 -8.53 -7.36
CA ARG A 135 22.97 -8.61 -6.36
C ARG A 135 22.97 -9.91 -5.56
N ARG A 136 21.93 -10.74 -5.64
CA ARG A 136 21.79 -12.03 -4.93
C ARG A 136 22.21 -11.95 -3.46
N ILE A 137 21.77 -10.89 -2.75
CA ILE A 137 22.11 -10.65 -1.35
C ILE A 137 21.62 -11.84 -0.52
N GLN A 138 22.56 -12.46 0.22
CA GLN A 138 22.21 -13.54 1.14
C GLN A 138 21.42 -12.95 2.34
N PRO A 139 20.23 -13.47 2.65
CA PRO A 139 19.41 -12.90 3.70
C PRO A 139 20.01 -13.20 5.10
N ARG A 140 20.26 -12.14 5.87
CA ARG A 140 20.67 -12.23 7.29
C ARG A 140 19.48 -12.33 8.24
N VAL A 141 18.29 -11.87 7.78
CA VAL A 141 17.04 -11.85 8.56
C VAL A 141 15.98 -12.62 7.78
N THR A 142 15.58 -13.77 8.31
CA THR A 142 14.61 -14.66 7.67
C THR A 142 13.27 -14.74 8.40
N ARG A 143 13.21 -14.26 9.64
CA ARG A 143 12.02 -14.28 10.50
C ARG A 143 11.80 -12.90 11.13
N LEU A 144 10.54 -12.55 11.40
CA LEU A 144 10.14 -11.25 11.97
C LEU A 144 10.78 -10.95 13.33
N GLU A 145 11.01 -12.00 14.14
CA GLU A 145 11.61 -11.84 15.45
C GLU A 145 13.06 -11.31 15.36
N GLN A 146 13.76 -11.65 14.29
CA GLN A 146 15.14 -11.25 14.03
C GLN A 146 15.29 -9.80 13.55
N ILE A 147 14.20 -9.15 13.08
CA ILE A 147 14.21 -7.73 12.72
C ILE A 147 14.60 -6.93 13.96
N THR A 148 15.62 -6.08 13.83
CA THR A 148 16.01 -5.16 14.91
C THR A 148 15.20 -3.86 14.82
N TYR A 149 15.19 -3.05 15.89
CA TYR A 149 14.60 -1.70 15.86
C TYR A 149 15.29 -0.79 14.82
N ARG A 150 16.59 -0.98 14.62
CA ARG A 150 17.36 -0.28 13.59
C ARG A 150 16.87 -0.66 12.19
N ASP A 151 16.66 -1.96 11.93
CA ASP A 151 16.12 -2.42 10.65
C ASP A 151 14.72 -1.84 10.40
N ALA A 152 13.87 -1.89 11.44
CA ALA A 152 12.52 -1.34 11.37
C ALA A 152 12.53 0.17 11.05
N LEU A 153 13.37 0.95 11.73
CA LEU A 153 13.53 2.38 11.47
C LEU A 153 13.99 2.65 10.02
N ILE A 154 14.99 1.91 9.53
CA ILE A 154 15.49 2.10 8.16
C ILE A 154 14.43 1.72 7.13
N VAL A 155 13.65 0.64 7.34
CA VAL A 155 12.49 0.32 6.48
C VAL A 155 11.46 1.45 6.52
N GLY A 156 11.23 2.07 7.69
CA GLY A 156 10.37 3.24 7.84
C GLY A 156 10.88 4.47 7.08
N ILE A 157 12.20 4.70 7.06
CA ILE A 157 12.83 5.76 6.26
C ILE A 157 12.62 5.50 4.76
N TRP A 158 12.77 4.26 4.30
CA TRP A 158 12.43 3.89 2.92
C TRP A 158 10.95 4.14 2.62
N GLN A 159 10.07 3.88 3.59
CA GLN A 159 8.63 4.13 3.43
C GLN A 159 8.30 5.62 3.23
N MET A 160 9.08 6.56 3.79
CA MET A 160 8.89 8.00 3.56
C MET A 160 8.92 8.37 2.07
N LEU A 161 9.70 7.64 1.26
CA LEU A 161 9.77 7.88 -0.19
C LEU A 161 8.43 7.61 -0.91
N ALA A 162 7.53 6.88 -0.27
CA ALA A 162 6.18 6.64 -0.79
C ALA A 162 5.27 7.88 -0.80
N ILE A 163 5.69 8.98 -0.17
CA ILE A 163 5.03 10.29 -0.31
C ILE A 163 5.08 10.80 -1.76
N ILE A 164 6.07 10.36 -2.54
CA ILE A 164 6.16 10.70 -3.97
C ILE A 164 5.22 9.77 -4.74
N PRO A 165 4.18 10.31 -5.43
CA PRO A 165 3.22 9.50 -6.18
C PRO A 165 3.90 8.58 -7.21
N GLY A 166 3.45 7.34 -7.27
CA GLY A 166 4.05 6.31 -8.16
C GLY A 166 5.10 5.43 -7.48
N THR A 167 5.72 5.87 -6.38
CA THR A 167 6.74 5.10 -5.65
C THR A 167 6.23 3.74 -5.19
N SER A 168 4.99 3.64 -4.71
CA SER A 168 4.42 2.51 -3.98
C SER A 168 5.03 2.32 -2.59
N ARG A 169 4.18 2.35 -1.58
CA ARG A 169 4.57 2.08 -0.18
C ARG A 169 5.22 0.70 -0.05
N SER A 170 4.55 -0.34 -0.53
CA SER A 170 5.07 -1.71 -0.50
C SER A 170 6.35 -1.86 -1.34
N GLY A 171 6.44 -1.16 -2.48
CA GLY A 171 7.65 -1.14 -3.30
C GLY A 171 8.85 -0.57 -2.56
N ALA A 172 8.70 0.59 -1.92
CA ALA A 172 9.77 1.24 -1.18
C ALA A 172 10.25 0.41 0.03
N THR A 173 9.33 -0.08 0.85
CA THR A 173 9.66 -0.89 2.03
C THR A 173 10.32 -2.22 1.67
N ILE A 174 9.86 -2.88 0.59
CA ILE A 174 10.45 -4.14 0.12
C ILE A 174 11.86 -3.90 -0.40
N VAL A 175 12.10 -2.89 -1.25
CA VAL A 175 13.46 -2.57 -1.74
C VAL A 175 14.38 -2.25 -0.57
N GLY A 176 13.96 -1.39 0.35
CA GLY A 176 14.74 -1.04 1.54
C GLY A 176 15.08 -2.25 2.42
N GLY A 177 14.10 -3.13 2.66
CA GLY A 177 14.30 -4.32 3.46
C GLY A 177 15.21 -5.36 2.80
N LEU A 178 15.11 -5.54 1.47
CA LEU A 178 16.01 -6.42 0.71
C LEU A 178 17.46 -5.91 0.77
N LEU A 179 17.67 -4.60 0.63
CA LEU A 179 19.00 -3.98 0.77
C LEU A 179 19.59 -4.16 2.15
N LEU A 180 18.75 -4.21 3.19
CA LEU A 180 19.16 -4.52 4.57
C LEU A 180 19.42 -6.02 4.80
N GLY A 181 19.17 -6.87 3.80
CA GLY A 181 19.35 -8.32 3.93
C GLY A 181 18.18 -9.02 4.64
N LEU A 182 16.97 -8.48 4.58
CA LEU A 182 15.77 -9.24 4.94
C LEU A 182 15.42 -10.21 3.80
N SER A 183 14.95 -11.40 4.14
CA SER A 183 14.43 -12.33 3.12
C SER A 183 13.15 -11.79 2.48
N ARG A 184 12.86 -12.20 1.25
CA ARG A 184 11.68 -11.78 0.49
C ARG A 184 10.37 -11.97 1.26
N ALA A 185 10.20 -13.13 1.88
CA ALA A 185 9.01 -13.43 2.67
C ALA A 185 8.93 -12.58 3.95
N CYS A 186 10.07 -12.39 4.63
CA CYS A 186 10.14 -11.60 5.87
C CYS A 186 9.81 -10.13 5.61
N VAL A 187 10.41 -9.52 4.58
CA VAL A 187 10.14 -8.11 4.27
C VAL A 187 8.72 -7.90 3.75
N ALA A 188 8.18 -8.79 2.94
CA ALA A 188 6.79 -8.70 2.48
C ALA A 188 5.80 -8.76 3.66
N GLU A 189 5.99 -9.73 4.57
CA GLU A 189 5.15 -9.85 5.75
C GLU A 189 5.27 -8.64 6.69
N PHE A 190 6.48 -8.12 6.93
CA PHE A 190 6.70 -6.91 7.74
C PHE A 190 6.05 -5.67 7.10
N THR A 191 6.16 -5.53 5.77
CA THR A 191 5.51 -4.48 4.99
C THR A 191 3.99 -4.48 5.16
N PHE A 192 3.35 -5.65 5.22
CA PHE A 192 1.92 -5.76 5.47
C PHE A 192 1.53 -5.27 6.87
N TYR A 193 2.31 -5.62 7.90
CA TYR A 193 2.02 -5.16 9.26
C TYR A 193 2.25 -3.66 9.42
N LEU A 194 3.27 -3.13 8.76
CA LEU A 194 3.55 -1.70 8.74
C LEU A 194 2.44 -0.89 8.02
N ALA A 195 1.74 -1.51 7.07
CA ALA A 195 0.58 -0.90 6.42
C ALA A 195 -0.55 -0.56 7.40
N ILE A 196 -0.76 -1.39 8.42
CA ILE A 196 -1.91 -1.25 9.31
C ILE A 196 -1.98 0.13 9.97
N PRO A 197 -0.98 0.59 10.76
CA PRO A 197 -1.04 1.90 11.38
C PRO A 197 -0.94 3.06 10.37
N VAL A 198 -0.15 2.91 9.32
CA VAL A 198 0.08 3.99 8.34
C VAL A 198 -1.19 4.30 7.55
N MET A 199 -1.82 3.27 6.97
CA MET A 199 -3.01 3.45 6.15
C MET A 199 -4.25 3.77 7.00
N ALA A 200 -4.35 3.20 8.22
CA ALA A 200 -5.40 3.58 9.16
C ALA A 200 -5.28 5.06 9.56
N GLY A 201 -4.07 5.54 9.84
CA GLY A 201 -3.81 6.95 10.14
C GLY A 201 -4.11 7.87 8.96
N ALA A 202 -3.66 7.52 7.76
CA ALA A 202 -3.96 8.29 6.54
C ALA A 202 -5.46 8.36 6.26
N SER A 203 -6.18 7.22 6.38
CA SER A 203 -7.63 7.17 6.20
C SER A 203 -8.37 8.02 7.23
N LEU A 204 -7.95 7.97 8.50
CA LEU A 204 -8.54 8.81 9.55
C LEU A 204 -8.37 10.29 9.24
N LEU A 205 -7.17 10.72 8.81
CA LEU A 205 -6.92 12.11 8.42
C LEU A 205 -7.79 12.55 7.23
N LYS A 206 -7.92 11.72 6.18
CA LYS A 206 -8.76 12.04 5.02
C LYS A 206 -10.25 12.10 5.39
N VAL A 207 -10.75 11.21 6.25
CA VAL A 207 -12.13 11.25 6.77
C VAL A 207 -12.35 12.52 7.58
N LEU A 208 -11.42 12.90 8.46
CA LEU A 208 -11.52 14.14 9.24
C LEU A 208 -11.52 15.38 8.33
N LYS A 209 -10.64 15.45 7.33
CA LYS A 209 -10.62 16.54 6.34
C LYS A 209 -11.94 16.63 5.57
N PHE A 210 -12.47 15.49 5.11
CA PHE A 210 -13.78 15.44 4.45
C PHE A 210 -14.91 15.93 5.37
N ALA A 211 -14.93 15.49 6.62
CA ALA A 211 -15.94 15.94 7.58
C ALA A 211 -15.86 17.45 7.87
N LEU A 212 -14.66 18.04 7.84
CA LEU A 212 -14.42 19.47 8.03
C LEU A 212 -14.67 20.31 6.78
N SER A 213 -14.76 19.72 5.58
CA SER A 213 -15.03 20.45 4.33
C SER A 213 -16.47 20.98 4.24
N GLY A 214 -17.39 20.47 5.08
CA GLY A 214 -18.79 20.84 5.05
C GLY A 214 -19.58 20.17 3.91
N VAL A 215 -18.95 19.35 3.08
CA VAL A 215 -19.61 18.58 2.00
C VAL A 215 -20.35 17.39 2.62
N ALA A 216 -21.66 17.30 2.36
CA ALA A 216 -22.46 16.19 2.84
C ALA A 216 -22.27 14.97 1.94
N ILE A 217 -21.97 13.82 2.54
CA ILE A 217 -21.91 12.55 1.81
C ILE A 217 -23.32 12.13 1.37
N THR A 218 -23.47 11.76 0.12
CA THR A 218 -24.74 11.27 -0.45
C THR A 218 -24.92 9.77 -0.15
N GLY A 219 -26.17 9.29 -0.22
CA GLY A 219 -26.43 7.84 -0.09
C GLY A 219 -25.74 7.00 -1.17
N THR A 220 -25.58 7.55 -2.39
CA THR A 220 -24.82 6.88 -3.47
C THR A 220 -23.33 6.79 -3.14
N GLU A 221 -22.71 7.87 -2.67
CA GLU A 221 -21.30 7.89 -2.26
C GLU A 221 -21.04 6.95 -1.08
N THR A 222 -21.94 6.90 -0.09
CA THR A 222 -21.85 5.93 1.01
C THR A 222 -21.86 4.49 0.49
N ALA A 223 -22.74 4.17 -0.45
CA ALA A 223 -22.81 2.84 -1.07
C ALA A 223 -21.54 2.53 -1.89
N VAL A 224 -21.03 3.50 -2.65
CA VAL A 224 -19.76 3.40 -3.42
C VAL A 224 -18.60 3.09 -2.47
N LEU A 225 -18.48 3.83 -1.37
CA LEU A 225 -17.42 3.62 -0.38
C LEU A 225 -17.51 2.22 0.26
N ALA A 226 -18.69 1.82 0.71
CA ALA A 226 -18.92 0.52 1.35
C ALA A 226 -18.61 -0.64 0.40
N VAL A 227 -19.11 -0.58 -0.84
CA VAL A 227 -18.86 -1.62 -1.86
C VAL A 227 -17.39 -1.64 -2.26
N GLY A 228 -16.77 -0.50 -2.50
CA GLY A 228 -15.33 -0.41 -2.81
C GLY A 228 -14.46 -1.05 -1.73
N CYS A 229 -14.71 -0.71 -0.45
CA CYS A 229 -14.00 -1.31 0.68
C CYS A 229 -14.24 -2.83 0.80
N ALA A 230 -15.47 -3.30 0.62
CA ALA A 230 -15.79 -4.72 0.70
C ALA A 230 -15.11 -5.52 -0.41
N VAL A 231 -15.11 -5.01 -1.64
CA VAL A 231 -14.44 -5.65 -2.78
C VAL A 231 -12.92 -5.61 -2.59
N ALA A 232 -12.35 -4.48 -2.18
CA ALA A 232 -10.92 -4.36 -1.88
C ALA A 232 -10.50 -5.37 -0.79
N PHE A 233 -11.32 -5.57 0.25
CA PHE A 233 -11.09 -6.60 1.28
C PHE A 233 -11.01 -8.01 0.68
N VAL A 234 -12.04 -8.41 -0.07
CA VAL A 234 -12.11 -9.78 -0.63
C VAL A 234 -10.97 -10.05 -1.60
N VAL A 235 -10.69 -9.10 -2.49
CA VAL A 235 -9.60 -9.22 -3.47
C VAL A 235 -8.24 -9.21 -2.79
N SER A 236 -8.05 -8.40 -1.75
CA SER A 236 -6.82 -8.37 -0.96
C SER A 236 -6.51 -9.69 -0.26
N LEU A 237 -7.52 -10.43 0.20
CA LEU A 237 -7.32 -11.77 0.77
C LEU A 237 -6.63 -12.71 -0.24
N ALA A 238 -7.02 -12.64 -1.51
CA ALA A 238 -6.42 -13.44 -2.57
C ALA A 238 -5.02 -12.91 -2.95
N ALA A 239 -4.87 -11.60 -3.12
CA ALA A 239 -3.61 -10.96 -3.51
C ALA A 239 -2.49 -11.18 -2.48
N ILE A 240 -2.79 -11.05 -1.18
CA ILE A 240 -1.83 -11.29 -0.09
C ILE A 240 -1.39 -12.76 -0.07
N ARG A 241 -2.35 -13.72 -0.17
CA ARG A 241 -2.03 -15.15 -0.23
C ARG A 241 -1.17 -15.48 -1.43
N PHE A 242 -1.52 -14.92 -2.60
CA PHE A 242 -0.74 -15.07 -3.82
C PHE A 242 0.69 -14.56 -3.62
N LEU A 243 0.87 -13.33 -3.16
CA LEU A 243 2.21 -12.74 -2.98
C LEU A 243 3.03 -13.56 -1.99
N MET A 244 2.48 -13.95 -0.84
CA MET A 244 3.19 -14.76 0.16
C MET A 244 3.58 -16.15 -0.39
N GLY A 245 2.77 -16.74 -1.25
CA GLY A 245 3.11 -17.96 -1.97
C GLY A 245 4.20 -17.74 -3.01
N TYR A 246 4.10 -16.65 -3.77
CA TYR A 246 4.99 -16.30 -4.86
C TYR A 246 6.43 -16.03 -4.35
N VAL A 247 6.60 -15.18 -3.34
CA VAL A 247 7.92 -14.77 -2.83
C VAL A 247 8.71 -15.88 -2.13
N LYS A 248 8.06 -17.00 -1.81
CA LYS A 248 8.74 -18.20 -1.29
C LYS A 248 9.51 -18.96 -2.37
N ARG A 249 9.11 -18.83 -3.63
CA ARG A 249 9.64 -19.58 -4.77
C ARG A 249 10.29 -18.71 -5.84
N HIS A 250 9.91 -17.43 -5.91
CA HIS A 250 10.32 -16.50 -6.94
C HIS A 250 10.89 -15.22 -6.30
N ASN A 251 11.59 -14.45 -7.14
CA ASN A 251 12.11 -13.14 -6.79
C ASN A 251 11.17 -12.01 -7.25
N PHE A 252 11.53 -10.76 -6.95
CA PHE A 252 10.73 -9.59 -7.32
C PHE A 252 11.01 -9.07 -8.75
N THR A 253 11.85 -9.74 -9.54
CA THR A 253 12.20 -9.32 -10.92
C THR A 253 10.97 -9.11 -11.80
N PHE A 254 9.99 -10.01 -11.73
CA PHE A 254 8.73 -9.88 -12.47
C PHE A 254 8.02 -8.55 -12.18
N PHE A 255 7.91 -8.19 -10.90
CA PHE A 255 7.28 -6.93 -10.51
C PHE A 255 8.10 -5.70 -10.93
N GLY A 256 9.43 -5.82 -10.95
CA GLY A 256 10.32 -4.79 -11.49
C GLY A 256 10.06 -4.53 -12.97
N ILE A 257 10.01 -5.58 -13.79
CA ILE A 257 9.70 -5.48 -15.22
C ILE A 257 8.29 -4.91 -15.43
N TYR A 258 7.30 -5.44 -14.71
CA TYR A 258 5.92 -4.96 -14.77
C TYR A 258 5.82 -3.44 -14.52
N ARG A 259 6.52 -2.92 -13.48
CA ARG A 259 6.54 -1.48 -13.17
C ARG A 259 7.14 -0.64 -14.29
N ILE A 260 8.22 -1.11 -14.92
CA ILE A 260 8.83 -0.41 -16.07
C ILE A 260 7.83 -0.33 -17.21
N VAL A 261 7.20 -1.45 -17.56
CA VAL A 261 6.19 -1.50 -18.62
C VAL A 261 5.01 -0.58 -18.30
N LEU A 262 4.49 -0.65 -17.07
CA LEU A 262 3.40 0.22 -16.63
C LEU A 262 3.80 1.71 -16.71
N GLY A 263 5.01 2.07 -16.31
CA GLY A 263 5.52 3.43 -16.40
C GLY A 263 5.59 3.93 -17.85
N LEU A 264 6.00 3.08 -18.78
CA LEU A 264 5.99 3.41 -20.22
C LEU A 264 4.55 3.57 -20.75
N VAL A 265 3.61 2.75 -20.31
CA VAL A 265 2.18 2.89 -20.66
C VAL A 265 1.64 4.22 -20.12
N VAL A 266 1.94 4.59 -18.88
CA VAL A 266 1.53 5.88 -18.29
C VAL A 266 2.07 7.06 -19.11
N LEU A 267 3.33 7.01 -19.56
CA LEU A 267 3.91 8.05 -20.44
C LEU A 267 3.20 8.11 -21.82
N ALA A 268 2.92 6.94 -22.39
CA ALA A 268 2.21 6.89 -23.68
C ALA A 268 0.81 7.50 -23.58
N VAL A 269 0.06 7.19 -22.51
CA VAL A 269 -1.25 7.80 -22.26
C VAL A 269 -1.13 9.31 -22.06
N ALA A 270 -0.14 9.77 -21.30
CA ALA A 270 0.11 11.20 -21.12
C ALA A 270 0.40 11.92 -22.44
N ALA A 271 1.21 11.32 -23.33
CA ALA A 271 1.52 11.88 -24.63
C ALA A 271 0.27 11.99 -25.53
N VAL A 272 -0.57 10.95 -25.56
CA VAL A 272 -1.84 10.96 -26.31
C VAL A 272 -2.79 12.02 -25.76
N SER A 273 -2.94 12.11 -24.41
CA SER A 273 -3.82 13.11 -23.78
C SER A 273 -3.35 14.56 -24.01
N ALA A 274 -2.06 14.79 -24.24
CA ALA A 274 -1.52 16.10 -24.54
C ALA A 274 -1.70 16.52 -26.02
N MET A 275 -2.03 15.57 -26.91
CA MET A 275 -2.25 15.79 -28.33
C MET A 275 -3.75 16.01 -28.68
N MET A 276 -4.63 15.62 -27.76
CA MET A 276 -6.10 15.82 -27.90
C MET A 276 -6.54 17.11 -27.21
#